data_9eea822d52faab5a74c621d9af737fdf
#
_entry.id   9eea822d52faab5a74c621d9af737fdf
#
_cell.length_a   1.000
_cell.length_b   1.000
_cell.length_c   1.000
_cell.angle_alpha   90.00
_cell.angle_beta   90.00
_cell.angle_gamma   90.00
#
_symmetry.space_group_name_H-M   'P 1'
#
loop_
_entity.id
_entity.type
_entity.pdbx_description
1 polymer ?
#
loop_
_entity_poly.entity_id
_entity_poly.type
_entity_poly.pdbx_seq_one_letter_code
_entity_poly.pdbx_strand_id
1 'polypeptide(L)'
;MGANPRGSVRACSLAVRACLRSFIDEAGVPSAFVVGLSGGADSLALAVTAIDVASRAGVDVVTVTVDHGLRVGSAQEARRVADLASRLGARALTVTVSVDGPGGPEASAREARIAALREVALREGGPVLLGHTMEDQAETVLLRLARGSGPSSLRAIAPIRRDEDGVTWLRPLLGLRRADTAGACEQVGLTPVEDPTNAIDGPWRAADGSALRRSAVRYGAIPALADALGMDPVPALARTAALCAADDDALTSWARALVAGEREQAANSADAAAHAADGPDGMARETLRDRAQDVASEVGAEVGEWASSLAVADVVGAPRAVRTRALREAARRGGIR
;
A
#
# COMPACT_ATOMS: atom_id res chain seq x y z
N MET A 1 28.29 7.63 -2.07
CA MET A 1 28.11 8.36 -0.79
C MET A 1 29.30 8.09 0.13
N GLY A 2 29.63 9.05 1.03
CA GLY A 2 30.71 8.85 2.02
C GLY A 2 30.41 7.71 2.99
N ALA A 3 31.44 7.19 3.66
CA ALA A 3 31.35 6.02 4.54
C ALA A 3 30.37 6.19 5.73
N ASN A 4 29.98 7.42 6.08
CA ASN A 4 29.09 7.71 7.22
C ASN A 4 28.17 8.90 6.92
N PRO A 5 26.99 8.68 6.28
CA PRO A 5 26.05 9.74 5.95
C PRO A 5 25.54 10.45 7.23
N ARG A 6 25.29 11.76 7.15
CA ARG A 6 24.78 12.60 8.25
C ARG A 6 23.45 13.23 7.83
N GLY A 7 22.72 13.78 8.81
CA GLY A 7 21.47 14.53 8.58
C GLY A 7 20.42 13.71 7.83
N SER A 8 19.79 14.35 6.85
CA SER A 8 18.68 13.81 6.07
C SER A 8 19.06 12.58 5.24
N VAL A 9 20.27 12.56 4.64
CA VAL A 9 20.76 11.37 3.93
C VAL A 9 20.87 10.17 4.87
N ARG A 10 21.32 10.38 6.11
CA ARG A 10 21.39 9.31 7.11
C ARG A 10 20.00 8.79 7.47
N ALA A 11 19.02 9.68 7.67
CA ALA A 11 17.65 9.29 7.98
C ALA A 11 17.05 8.42 6.86
N CYS A 12 17.17 8.86 5.61
CA CYS A 12 16.73 8.09 4.44
C CYS A 12 17.46 6.75 4.31
N SER A 13 18.80 6.73 4.47
CA SER A 13 19.58 5.50 4.37
C SER A 13 19.23 4.48 5.47
N LEU A 14 18.97 4.92 6.69
CA LEU A 14 18.54 4.04 7.79
C LEU A 14 17.14 3.46 7.52
N ALA A 15 16.20 4.27 7.06
CA ALA A 15 14.85 3.83 6.73
C ALA A 15 14.86 2.82 5.57
N VAL A 16 15.61 3.10 4.50
CA VAL A 16 15.76 2.19 3.37
C VAL A 16 16.43 0.89 3.83
N ARG A 17 17.54 0.96 4.59
CA ARG A 17 18.23 -0.22 5.09
C ARG A 17 17.35 -1.11 5.94
N ALA A 18 16.60 -0.52 6.87
CA ALA A 18 15.68 -1.27 7.72
C ALA A 18 14.61 -2.01 6.89
N CYS A 19 14.02 -1.31 5.92
CA CYS A 19 13.00 -1.88 5.04
C CYS A 19 13.56 -3.01 4.16
N LEU A 20 14.71 -2.80 3.50
CA LEU A 20 15.30 -3.82 2.62
C LEU A 20 15.78 -5.04 3.42
N ARG A 21 16.34 -4.83 4.61
CA ARG A 21 16.74 -5.93 5.49
C ARG A 21 15.54 -6.75 5.91
N SER A 22 14.48 -6.12 6.40
CA SER A 22 13.24 -6.83 6.78
C SER A 22 12.66 -7.64 5.62
N PHE A 23 12.68 -7.08 4.40
CA PHE A 23 12.23 -7.81 3.21
C PHE A 23 13.12 -9.01 2.91
N ILE A 24 14.45 -8.84 2.95
CA ILE A 24 15.41 -9.92 2.67
C ILE A 24 15.30 -11.04 3.72
N ASP A 25 15.15 -10.69 5.01
CA ASP A 25 15.01 -11.65 6.10
C ASP A 25 13.72 -12.49 5.97
N GLU A 26 12.64 -11.92 5.39
CA GLU A 26 11.36 -12.60 5.20
C GLU A 26 11.27 -13.37 3.86
N ALA A 27 11.73 -12.78 2.77
CA ALA A 27 11.48 -13.26 1.40
C ALA A 27 12.75 -13.77 0.69
N GLY A 28 13.92 -13.62 1.30
CA GLY A 28 15.20 -13.91 0.68
C GLY A 28 15.75 -12.74 -0.16
N VAL A 29 16.97 -12.92 -0.66
CA VAL A 29 17.64 -11.91 -1.48
C VAL A 29 17.03 -11.87 -2.88
N PRO A 30 16.47 -10.73 -3.34
CA PRO A 30 15.90 -10.62 -4.67
C PRO A 30 16.99 -10.48 -5.74
N SER A 31 16.64 -10.72 -7.01
CA SER A 31 17.55 -10.49 -8.14
C SER A 31 17.86 -8.99 -8.32
N ALA A 32 16.89 -8.12 -8.08
CA ALA A 32 17.05 -6.67 -8.12
C ALA A 32 15.97 -5.97 -7.27
N PHE A 33 16.23 -4.74 -6.85
CA PHE A 33 15.22 -3.83 -6.33
C PHE A 33 14.75 -2.89 -7.43
N VAL A 34 13.44 -2.80 -7.66
CA VAL A 34 12.83 -1.92 -8.67
C VAL A 34 12.39 -0.63 -7.99
N VAL A 35 12.94 0.51 -8.38
CA VAL A 35 12.62 1.83 -7.80
C VAL A 35 11.81 2.66 -8.77
N GLY A 36 10.60 3.05 -8.38
CA GLY A 36 9.81 4.03 -9.13
C GLY A 36 10.41 5.43 -9.00
N LEU A 37 10.94 5.98 -10.08
CA LEU A 37 11.68 7.23 -10.11
C LEU A 37 10.96 8.27 -10.98
N SER A 38 10.34 9.27 -10.33
CA SER A 38 9.65 10.38 -11.03
C SER A 38 10.52 11.62 -11.23
N GLY A 39 11.70 11.67 -10.62
CA GLY A 39 12.56 12.85 -10.61
C GLY A 39 12.28 13.85 -9.47
N GLY A 40 11.13 13.76 -8.81
CA GLY A 40 10.83 14.58 -7.62
C GLY A 40 11.68 14.18 -6.41
N ALA A 41 11.78 15.05 -5.41
CA ALA A 41 12.68 14.91 -4.26
C ALA A 41 12.53 13.57 -3.54
N ASP A 42 11.30 13.12 -3.27
CA ASP A 42 11.03 11.88 -2.54
C ASP A 42 11.56 10.66 -3.30
N SER A 43 11.33 10.61 -4.61
CA SER A 43 11.79 9.51 -5.46
C SER A 43 13.29 9.52 -5.71
N LEU A 44 13.92 10.70 -5.79
CA LEU A 44 15.37 10.84 -5.91
C LEU A 44 16.08 10.46 -4.62
N ALA A 45 15.60 10.93 -3.46
CA ALA A 45 16.13 10.54 -2.16
C ALA A 45 16.03 9.02 -1.95
N LEU A 46 14.89 8.42 -2.35
CA LEU A 46 14.74 6.97 -2.34
C LEU A 46 15.77 6.29 -3.26
N ALA A 47 15.87 6.72 -4.51
CA ALA A 47 16.76 6.09 -5.49
C ALA A 47 18.22 6.13 -5.04
N VAL A 48 18.74 7.30 -4.64
CA VAL A 48 20.13 7.46 -4.23
C VAL A 48 20.47 6.62 -2.98
N THR A 49 19.54 6.55 -2.04
CA THR A 49 19.75 5.76 -0.81
C THR A 49 19.56 4.26 -1.05
N ALA A 50 18.62 3.85 -1.91
CA ALA A 50 18.42 2.46 -2.29
C ALA A 50 19.65 1.92 -3.06
N ILE A 51 20.20 2.68 -4.00
CA ILE A 51 21.42 2.31 -4.74
C ILE A 51 22.59 2.09 -3.77
N ASP A 52 22.85 3.02 -2.85
CA ASP A 52 23.94 2.88 -1.87
C ASP A 52 23.73 1.68 -0.93
N VAL A 53 22.52 1.46 -0.44
CA VAL A 53 22.20 0.36 0.49
C VAL A 53 22.23 -1.00 -0.21
N ALA A 54 21.63 -1.10 -1.40
CA ALA A 54 21.55 -2.34 -2.16
C ALA A 54 22.93 -2.79 -2.68
N SER A 55 23.77 -1.85 -3.16
CA SER A 55 25.13 -2.14 -3.61
C SER A 55 25.99 -2.78 -2.50
N ARG A 56 25.80 -2.36 -1.24
CA ARG A 56 26.48 -2.97 -0.08
C ARG A 56 25.98 -4.38 0.25
N ALA A 57 24.79 -4.73 -0.20
CA ALA A 57 24.21 -6.07 -0.09
C ALA A 57 24.44 -6.93 -1.33
N GLY A 58 25.13 -6.41 -2.35
CA GLY A 58 25.39 -7.10 -3.61
C GLY A 58 24.13 -7.30 -4.47
N VAL A 59 23.13 -6.45 -4.32
CA VAL A 59 21.87 -6.51 -5.07
C VAL A 59 21.77 -5.33 -6.03
N ASP A 60 21.40 -5.60 -7.27
CA ASP A 60 21.21 -4.57 -8.29
C ASP A 60 19.97 -3.70 -8.02
N VAL A 61 20.03 -2.46 -8.51
CA VAL A 61 18.89 -1.54 -8.51
C VAL A 61 18.49 -1.20 -9.94
N VAL A 62 17.21 -1.40 -10.25
CA VAL A 62 16.57 -0.99 -11.50
C VAL A 62 15.67 0.19 -11.23
N THR A 63 15.97 1.35 -11.78
CA THR A 63 15.07 2.50 -11.68
C THR A 63 14.14 2.54 -12.89
N VAL A 64 12.86 2.85 -12.63
CA VAL A 64 11.84 2.97 -13.68
C VAL A 64 11.26 4.36 -13.65
N THR A 65 11.51 5.12 -14.72
CA THR A 65 10.90 6.42 -14.98
C THR A 65 9.79 6.25 -15.99
N VAL A 66 8.56 6.61 -15.61
CA VAL A 66 7.39 6.50 -16.48
C VAL A 66 7.10 7.84 -17.13
N ASP A 67 7.16 7.87 -18.45
CA ASP A 67 6.72 9.00 -19.26
C ASP A 67 5.27 8.82 -19.65
N HIS A 68 4.41 9.71 -19.16
CA HIS A 68 2.97 9.70 -19.44
C HIS A 68 2.60 10.38 -20.76
N GLY A 69 3.53 11.04 -21.47
CA GLY A 69 3.30 11.72 -22.73
C GLY A 69 2.34 12.92 -22.66
N LEU A 70 1.98 13.39 -21.45
CA LEU A 70 0.90 14.34 -21.22
C LEU A 70 1.32 15.82 -21.43
N ARG A 71 2.60 16.10 -21.59
CA ARG A 71 3.13 17.45 -21.81
C ARG A 71 4.33 17.45 -22.75
N VAL A 72 4.49 18.54 -23.46
CA VAL A 72 5.67 18.75 -24.30
C VAL A 72 6.92 18.71 -23.43
N GLY A 73 7.91 17.92 -23.84
CA GLY A 73 9.18 17.78 -23.10
C GLY A 73 9.22 16.69 -22.03
N SER A 74 8.11 16.00 -21.72
CA SER A 74 8.06 14.91 -20.73
C SER A 74 9.05 13.79 -21.04
N ALA A 75 9.16 13.38 -22.31
CA ALA A 75 10.11 12.37 -22.74
C ALA A 75 11.58 12.77 -22.53
N GLN A 76 11.91 14.06 -22.73
CA GLN A 76 13.27 14.58 -22.48
C GLN A 76 13.57 14.60 -20.99
N GLU A 77 12.61 14.99 -20.18
CA GLU A 77 12.72 15.00 -18.72
C GLU A 77 12.90 13.57 -18.18
N ALA A 78 12.07 12.62 -18.63
CA ALA A 78 12.21 11.21 -18.26
C ALA A 78 13.58 10.64 -18.59
N ARG A 79 14.14 10.98 -19.78
CA ARG A 79 15.50 10.60 -20.15
C ARG A 79 16.56 11.21 -19.22
N ARG A 80 16.45 12.52 -18.88
CA ARG A 80 17.40 13.18 -17.97
C ARG A 80 17.40 12.51 -16.59
N VAL A 81 16.21 12.14 -16.10
CA VAL A 81 16.06 11.44 -14.82
C VAL A 81 16.68 10.03 -14.88
N ALA A 82 16.46 9.30 -15.97
CA ALA A 82 17.06 7.99 -16.19
C ALA A 82 18.59 8.07 -16.32
N ASP A 83 19.11 9.06 -17.06
CA ASP A 83 20.56 9.31 -17.18
C ASP A 83 21.21 9.62 -15.83
N LEU A 84 20.51 10.40 -14.98
CA LEU A 84 20.95 10.66 -13.61
C LEU A 84 21.06 9.38 -12.80
N ALA A 85 20.03 8.52 -12.83
CA ALA A 85 20.01 7.24 -12.13
C ALA A 85 21.14 6.31 -12.61
N SER A 86 21.41 6.29 -13.91
CA SER A 86 22.54 5.53 -14.48
C SER A 86 23.88 6.02 -13.95
N ARG A 87 24.08 7.34 -13.87
CA ARG A 87 25.31 7.93 -13.28
C ARG A 87 25.46 7.61 -11.79
N LEU A 88 24.35 7.38 -11.07
CA LEU A 88 24.35 6.99 -9.67
C LEU A 88 24.60 5.49 -9.47
N GLY A 89 24.64 4.69 -10.55
CA GLY A 89 24.94 3.27 -10.51
C GLY A 89 23.72 2.33 -10.61
N ALA A 90 22.56 2.84 -10.96
CA ALA A 90 21.39 2.00 -11.24
C ALA A 90 21.30 1.61 -12.71
N ARG A 91 20.64 0.50 -13.00
CA ARG A 91 20.15 0.22 -14.35
C ARG A 91 18.85 0.98 -14.55
N ALA A 92 18.87 2.02 -15.40
CA ALA A 92 17.75 2.91 -15.59
C ALA A 92 16.90 2.50 -16.80
N LEU A 93 15.58 2.47 -16.60
CA LEU A 93 14.58 2.19 -17.62
C LEU A 93 13.64 3.39 -17.75
N THR A 94 13.31 3.76 -18.97
CA THR A 94 12.21 4.69 -19.27
C THR A 94 11.08 3.92 -19.96
N VAL A 95 9.87 4.02 -19.43
CA VAL A 95 8.68 3.38 -19.97
C VAL A 95 7.69 4.45 -20.36
N THR A 96 7.32 4.49 -21.66
CA THR A 96 6.25 5.37 -22.14
C THR A 96 4.92 4.66 -22.00
N VAL A 97 3.92 5.31 -21.44
CA VAL A 97 2.58 4.76 -21.22
C VAL A 97 1.52 5.66 -21.87
N SER A 98 0.43 5.06 -22.34
CA SER A 98 -0.77 5.79 -22.74
C SER A 98 -1.68 6.02 -21.54
N VAL A 99 -2.31 7.19 -21.48
CA VAL A 99 -3.17 7.61 -20.36
C VAL A 99 -4.60 7.77 -20.86
N ASP A 100 -5.22 6.65 -21.28
CA ASP A 100 -6.54 6.59 -21.92
C ASP A 100 -7.56 5.81 -21.07
N GLY A 101 -7.66 6.09 -19.75
CA GLY A 101 -8.54 5.36 -18.83
C GLY A 101 -9.73 6.18 -18.34
N PRO A 102 -10.83 5.51 -17.93
CA PRO A 102 -11.94 6.15 -17.21
C PRO A 102 -11.48 6.58 -15.83
N GLY A 103 -11.82 7.79 -15.40
CA GLY A 103 -11.47 8.29 -14.04
C GLY A 103 -10.64 9.56 -14.03
N GLY A 104 -10.33 10.09 -15.20
CA GLY A 104 -9.58 11.33 -15.38
C GLY A 104 -8.06 11.12 -15.46
N PRO A 105 -7.31 12.13 -15.90
CA PRO A 105 -5.89 12.01 -16.25
C PRO A 105 -5.01 11.54 -15.10
N GLU A 106 -5.27 11.99 -13.86
CA GLU A 106 -4.48 11.62 -12.68
C GLU A 106 -4.64 10.13 -12.32
N ALA A 107 -5.88 9.62 -12.32
CA ALA A 107 -6.16 8.22 -12.00
C ALA A 107 -5.57 7.30 -13.06
N SER A 108 -5.79 7.61 -14.34
CA SER A 108 -5.26 6.82 -15.48
C SER A 108 -3.73 6.83 -15.51
N ALA A 109 -3.10 7.98 -15.28
CA ALA A 109 -1.64 8.09 -15.18
C ALA A 109 -1.08 7.27 -14.01
N ARG A 110 -1.78 7.27 -12.87
CA ARG A 110 -1.40 6.46 -11.71
C ARG A 110 -1.52 4.97 -12.01
N GLU A 111 -2.60 4.52 -12.62
CA GLU A 111 -2.81 3.11 -12.99
C GLU A 111 -1.76 2.65 -13.99
N ALA A 112 -1.53 3.41 -15.05
CA ALA A 112 -0.51 3.11 -16.05
C ALA A 112 0.90 3.02 -15.43
N ARG A 113 1.24 3.92 -14.50
CA ARG A 113 2.50 3.86 -13.76
C ARG A 113 2.63 2.59 -12.91
N ILE A 114 1.58 2.23 -12.20
CA ILE A 114 1.58 1.02 -11.36
C ILE A 114 1.71 -0.23 -12.24
N ALA A 115 1.02 -0.28 -13.38
CA ALA A 115 1.13 -1.39 -14.34
C ALA A 115 2.56 -1.53 -14.89
N ALA A 116 3.18 -0.42 -15.33
CA ALA A 116 4.56 -0.42 -15.82
C ALA A 116 5.57 -0.88 -14.75
N LEU A 117 5.44 -0.40 -13.51
CA LEU A 117 6.30 -0.82 -12.41
C LEU A 117 6.12 -2.31 -12.08
N ARG A 118 4.87 -2.82 -12.10
CA ARG A 118 4.56 -4.23 -11.87
C ARG A 118 5.20 -5.12 -12.92
N GLU A 119 5.06 -4.76 -14.20
CA GLU A 119 5.65 -5.51 -15.30
C GLU A 119 7.17 -5.64 -15.16
N VAL A 120 7.85 -4.52 -14.84
CA VAL A 120 9.29 -4.53 -14.59
C VAL A 120 9.63 -5.39 -13.37
N ALA A 121 8.87 -5.29 -12.28
CA ALA A 121 9.12 -6.08 -11.07
C ALA A 121 9.00 -7.59 -11.30
N LEU A 122 8.00 -8.03 -12.05
CA LEU A 122 7.83 -9.43 -12.45
C LEU A 122 8.99 -9.93 -13.30
N ARG A 123 9.45 -9.12 -14.27
CA ARG A 123 10.57 -9.46 -15.13
C ARG A 123 11.89 -9.53 -14.37
N GLU A 124 12.11 -8.61 -13.43
CA GLU A 124 13.34 -8.50 -12.64
C GLU A 124 13.37 -9.43 -11.41
N GLY A 125 12.23 -10.04 -11.06
CA GLY A 125 12.13 -10.94 -9.91
C GLY A 125 12.37 -10.25 -8.56
N GLY A 126 11.90 -9.00 -8.39
CA GLY A 126 12.13 -8.25 -7.18
C GLY A 126 11.01 -7.28 -6.78
N PRO A 127 11.06 -6.73 -5.56
CA PRO A 127 10.04 -5.82 -5.05
C PRO A 127 10.15 -4.42 -5.66
N VAL A 128 9.02 -3.69 -5.67
CA VAL A 128 8.95 -2.29 -6.08
C VAL A 128 9.08 -1.38 -4.86
N LEU A 129 9.97 -0.41 -4.92
CA LEU A 129 10.16 0.64 -3.94
C LEU A 129 9.51 1.94 -4.41
N LEU A 130 8.71 2.57 -3.53
CA LEU A 130 8.02 3.84 -3.80
C LEU A 130 8.37 4.88 -2.73
N GLY A 131 8.65 6.11 -3.15
CA GLY A 131 9.05 7.23 -2.31
C GLY A 131 7.86 7.96 -1.63
N HIS A 132 6.92 7.21 -1.03
CA HIS A 132 5.86 7.83 -0.23
C HIS A 132 6.40 8.29 1.12
N THR A 133 5.94 9.45 1.59
CA THR A 133 6.36 10.10 2.84
C THR A 133 5.23 10.16 3.87
N MET A 134 5.53 10.71 5.04
CA MET A 134 4.56 10.92 6.11
C MET A 134 3.44 11.88 5.68
N GLU A 135 3.74 12.86 4.85
CA GLU A 135 2.74 13.76 4.28
C GLU A 135 1.76 13.01 3.38
N ASP A 136 2.23 12.06 2.56
CA ASP A 136 1.34 11.22 1.72
C ASP A 136 0.41 10.37 2.58
N GLN A 137 0.90 9.91 3.73
CA GLN A 137 0.09 9.19 4.72
C GLN A 137 -1.02 10.10 5.28
N ALA A 138 -0.66 11.30 5.74
CA ALA A 138 -1.60 12.27 6.28
C ALA A 138 -2.66 12.70 5.25
N GLU A 139 -2.24 13.00 4.01
CA GLU A 139 -3.13 13.32 2.90
C GLU A 139 -4.15 12.18 2.67
N THR A 140 -3.67 10.93 2.70
CA THR A 140 -4.51 9.75 2.46
C THR A 140 -5.51 9.54 3.61
N VAL A 141 -5.10 9.75 4.86
CA VAL A 141 -6.00 9.69 6.03
C VAL A 141 -7.13 10.70 5.89
N LEU A 142 -6.81 11.97 5.61
CA LEU A 142 -7.82 13.02 5.47
C LEU A 142 -8.79 12.74 4.33
N LEU A 143 -8.29 12.30 3.17
CA LEU A 143 -9.12 11.94 2.03
C LEU A 143 -10.06 10.78 2.32
N ARG A 144 -9.65 9.82 3.13
CA ARG A 144 -10.47 8.67 3.53
C ARG A 144 -11.47 9.05 4.61
N LEU A 145 -11.06 9.87 5.57
CA LEU A 145 -11.94 10.43 6.61
C LEU A 145 -13.09 11.23 5.99
N ALA A 146 -12.79 12.10 5.03
CA ALA A 146 -13.79 12.89 4.30
C ALA A 146 -14.82 12.05 3.53
N ARG A 147 -14.53 10.77 3.27
CA ARG A 147 -15.45 9.81 2.65
C ARG A 147 -16.21 8.95 3.66
N GLY A 148 -16.10 9.23 4.96
CA GLY A 148 -16.72 8.42 6.00
C GLY A 148 -16.14 7.02 6.15
N SER A 149 -14.87 6.83 5.81
CA SER A 149 -14.23 5.52 5.85
C SER A 149 -14.00 5.02 7.28
N GLY A 150 -14.21 3.72 7.50
CA GLY A 150 -13.92 3.06 8.78
C GLY A 150 -12.42 2.78 9.02
N PRO A 151 -12.08 2.21 10.20
CA PRO A 151 -10.69 1.97 10.64
C PRO A 151 -9.83 1.20 9.62
N SER A 152 -10.37 0.16 9.00
CA SER A 152 -9.66 -0.63 7.96
C SER A 152 -9.22 0.21 6.75
N SER A 153 -9.94 1.27 6.43
CA SER A 153 -9.55 2.21 5.39
C SER A 153 -8.58 3.27 5.93
N LEU A 154 -8.76 3.72 7.19
CA LEU A 154 -7.92 4.74 7.82
C LEU A 154 -6.49 4.28 8.09
N ARG A 155 -6.18 2.96 8.01
CA ARG A 155 -4.79 2.47 7.97
C ARG A 155 -3.96 3.07 6.84
N ALA A 156 -4.63 3.74 5.90
CA ALA A 156 -4.08 4.52 4.78
C ALA A 156 -3.06 3.73 3.92
N ILE A 157 -1.84 4.22 3.76
CA ILE A 157 -0.82 3.59 2.92
C ILE A 157 -0.09 2.53 3.74
N ALA A 158 -0.09 1.28 3.28
CA ALA A 158 0.67 0.22 3.94
C ALA A 158 2.18 0.35 3.62
N PRO A 159 3.08 0.21 4.61
CA PRO A 159 4.53 0.21 4.38
C PRO A 159 4.97 -0.93 3.45
N ILE A 160 4.35 -2.08 3.58
CA ILE A 160 4.54 -3.26 2.72
C ILE A 160 3.18 -3.71 2.23
N ARG A 161 3.06 -3.99 0.93
CA ARG A 161 1.87 -4.56 0.32
C ARG A 161 2.27 -5.63 -0.68
N ARG A 162 1.64 -6.79 -0.64
CA ARG A 162 1.75 -7.83 -1.67
C ARG A 162 0.49 -7.82 -2.52
N ASP A 163 0.67 -7.83 -3.84
CA ASP A 163 -0.43 -7.99 -4.79
C ASP A 163 -0.76 -9.48 -5.00
N GLU A 164 -1.92 -9.74 -5.57
CA GLU A 164 -2.36 -11.10 -5.94
C GLU A 164 -1.39 -11.76 -6.94
N ASP A 165 -0.77 -10.97 -7.81
CA ASP A 165 0.25 -11.40 -8.78
C ASP A 165 1.62 -11.68 -8.15
N GLY A 166 1.75 -11.58 -6.82
CA GLY A 166 2.98 -11.85 -6.07
C GLY A 166 3.96 -10.68 -5.99
N VAL A 167 3.70 -9.54 -6.64
CA VAL A 167 4.57 -8.36 -6.55
C VAL A 167 4.48 -7.72 -5.17
N THR A 168 5.62 -7.52 -4.54
CA THR A 168 5.74 -6.82 -3.25
C THR A 168 6.08 -5.34 -3.47
N TRP A 169 5.32 -4.46 -2.82
CA TRP A 169 5.49 -3.01 -2.85
C TRP A 169 5.99 -2.53 -1.50
N LEU A 170 7.15 -1.88 -1.50
CA LEU A 170 7.81 -1.35 -0.31
C LEU A 170 7.76 0.18 -0.30
N ARG A 171 7.61 0.78 0.88
CA ARG A 171 7.58 2.25 1.07
C ARG A 171 8.51 2.63 2.22
N PRO A 172 9.82 2.62 1.96
CA PRO A 172 10.81 2.80 3.02
C PRO A 172 10.73 4.16 3.71
N LEU A 173 10.32 5.21 2.98
CA LEU A 173 10.34 6.60 3.46
C LEU A 173 9.02 7.03 4.12
N LEU A 174 8.05 6.12 4.30
CA LEU A 174 6.70 6.45 4.79
C LEU A 174 6.68 7.08 6.20
N GLY A 175 7.71 6.82 7.01
CA GLY A 175 7.91 7.42 8.33
C GLY A 175 8.73 8.71 8.33
N LEU A 176 9.20 9.18 7.17
CA LEU A 176 10.01 10.40 7.03
C LEU A 176 9.20 11.54 6.46
N ARG A 177 9.67 12.77 6.73
CA ARG A 177 9.07 14.01 6.22
C ARG A 177 9.60 14.33 4.82
N ARG A 178 8.83 15.08 4.03
CA ARG A 178 9.33 15.66 2.77
C ARG A 178 10.55 16.56 2.97
N ALA A 179 10.66 17.20 4.13
CA ALA A 179 11.86 17.96 4.48
C ALA A 179 13.11 17.07 4.56
N ASP A 180 12.97 15.82 5.02
CA ASP A 180 14.08 14.87 5.06
C ASP A 180 14.50 14.43 3.65
N THR A 181 13.55 14.17 2.76
CA THR A 181 13.84 13.78 1.38
C THR A 181 14.44 14.93 0.57
N ALA A 182 13.90 16.13 0.71
CA ALA A 182 14.46 17.36 0.09
C ALA A 182 15.87 17.63 0.61
N GLY A 183 16.08 17.62 1.93
CA GLY A 183 17.39 17.81 2.53
C GLY A 183 18.38 16.71 2.14
N ALA A 184 17.94 15.47 1.90
CA ALA A 184 18.80 14.42 1.39
C ALA A 184 19.27 14.71 -0.05
N CYS A 185 18.38 15.18 -0.92
CA CYS A 185 18.77 15.60 -2.27
C CYS A 185 19.78 16.77 -2.23
N GLU A 186 19.52 17.79 -1.42
CA GLU A 186 20.41 18.93 -1.24
C GLU A 186 21.82 18.50 -0.77
N GLN A 187 21.88 17.63 0.25
CA GLN A 187 23.15 17.14 0.81
C GLN A 187 24.01 16.35 -0.19
N VAL A 188 23.39 15.74 -1.20
CA VAL A 188 24.12 15.01 -2.26
C VAL A 188 24.22 15.79 -3.56
N GLY A 189 23.81 17.06 -3.58
CA GLY A 189 23.91 17.95 -4.74
C GLY A 189 22.95 17.57 -5.89
N LEU A 190 21.80 16.96 -5.58
CA LEU A 190 20.77 16.64 -6.56
C LEU A 190 19.70 17.73 -6.60
N THR A 191 19.32 18.13 -7.82
CA THR A 191 18.21 19.05 -8.05
C THR A 191 16.98 18.26 -8.49
N PRO A 192 15.93 18.19 -7.64
CA PRO A 192 14.70 17.54 -8.01
C PRO A 192 13.97 18.27 -9.15
N VAL A 193 13.23 17.50 -9.95
CA VAL A 193 12.28 18.05 -10.92
C VAL A 193 11.02 18.48 -10.19
N GLU A 194 10.59 19.73 -10.42
CA GLU A 194 9.29 20.22 -9.98
C GLU A 194 8.25 19.92 -11.07
N ASP A 195 7.31 19.02 -10.78
CA ASP A 195 6.22 18.71 -11.70
C ASP A 195 5.08 19.73 -11.52
N PRO A 196 4.80 20.57 -12.53
CA PRO A 196 3.74 21.57 -12.46
C PRO A 196 2.34 20.98 -12.21
N THR A 197 2.12 19.69 -12.55
CA THR A 197 0.83 19.04 -12.31
C THR A 197 0.51 18.84 -10.84
N ASN A 198 1.52 18.86 -9.96
CA ASN A 198 1.36 18.78 -8.51
C ASN A 198 1.01 20.11 -7.84
N ALA A 199 1.11 21.23 -8.55
CA ALA A 199 0.77 22.55 -8.02
C ALA A 199 -0.76 22.69 -7.81
N ILE A 200 -1.17 23.55 -6.87
CA ILE A 200 -2.59 23.80 -6.58
C ILE A 200 -3.32 24.43 -7.78
N ASP A 201 -2.61 25.25 -8.53
CA ASP A 201 -3.03 25.92 -9.77
C ASP A 201 -2.54 25.18 -11.04
N GLY A 202 -2.06 23.97 -10.89
CA GLY A 202 -1.56 23.13 -11.96
C GLY A 202 -2.59 22.88 -13.07
N PRO A 203 -2.14 22.38 -14.24
CA PRO A 203 -3.00 22.20 -15.41
C PRO A 203 -4.07 21.10 -15.23
N TRP A 204 -3.89 20.23 -14.26
CA TRP A 204 -4.84 19.15 -13.99
C TRP A 204 -5.89 19.59 -12.98
N ARG A 205 -7.16 19.40 -13.36
CA ARG A 205 -8.33 19.72 -12.57
C ARG A 205 -9.22 18.49 -12.39
N ALA A 206 -10.00 18.51 -11.30
CA ALA A 206 -11.10 17.56 -11.15
C ALA A 206 -12.19 17.81 -12.21
N ALA A 207 -13.09 16.87 -12.42
CA ALA A 207 -14.15 16.99 -13.45
C ALA A 207 -15.06 18.22 -13.25
N ASP A 208 -15.16 18.75 -12.02
CA ASP A 208 -15.90 19.95 -11.65
C ASP A 208 -15.08 21.25 -11.79
N GLY A 209 -13.85 21.18 -12.33
CA GLY A 209 -12.93 22.31 -12.49
C GLY A 209 -12.17 22.70 -11.22
N SER A 210 -12.42 22.07 -10.10
CA SER A 210 -11.71 22.32 -8.84
C SER A 210 -10.26 21.78 -8.88
N ALA A 211 -9.43 22.18 -7.91
CA ALA A 211 -8.10 21.59 -7.73
C ALA A 211 -8.21 20.08 -7.47
N LEU A 212 -7.23 19.32 -7.92
CA LEU A 212 -7.16 17.90 -7.60
C LEU A 212 -7.24 17.70 -6.09
N ARG A 213 -8.06 16.73 -5.65
CA ARG A 213 -8.35 16.52 -4.22
C ARG A 213 -7.09 16.39 -3.36
N ARG A 214 -6.06 15.78 -3.89
CA ARG A 214 -4.80 15.60 -3.18
C ARG A 214 -4.04 16.92 -3.04
N SER A 215 -3.98 17.72 -4.09
CA SER A 215 -3.39 19.06 -4.05
C SER A 215 -4.18 19.99 -3.11
N ALA A 216 -5.51 19.95 -3.13
CA ALA A 216 -6.36 20.72 -2.22
C ALA A 216 -6.12 20.33 -0.74
N VAL A 217 -5.94 19.04 -0.43
CA VAL A 217 -5.59 18.60 0.93
C VAL A 217 -4.19 19.07 1.33
N ARG A 218 -3.21 18.92 0.45
CA ARG A 218 -1.81 19.30 0.70
C ARG A 218 -1.62 20.78 0.95
N TYR A 219 -2.18 21.62 0.09
CA TYR A 219 -1.94 23.05 0.09
C TYR A 219 -3.05 23.88 0.77
N GLY A 220 -4.19 23.25 1.07
CA GLY A 220 -5.33 23.89 1.72
C GLY A 220 -5.66 23.28 3.09
N ALA A 221 -6.15 22.03 3.14
CA ALA A 221 -6.69 21.46 4.36
C ALA A 221 -5.63 21.23 5.45
N ILE A 222 -4.45 20.71 5.12
CA ILE A 222 -3.38 20.47 6.11
C ILE A 222 -2.86 21.79 6.71
N PRO A 223 -2.53 22.82 5.92
CA PRO A 223 -2.17 24.14 6.47
C PRO A 223 -3.28 24.74 7.34
N ALA A 224 -4.54 24.73 6.89
CA ALA A 224 -5.66 25.25 7.67
C ALA A 224 -5.85 24.51 9.02
N LEU A 225 -5.65 23.20 9.04
CA LEU A 225 -5.65 22.42 10.29
C LEU A 225 -4.48 22.80 11.18
N ALA A 226 -3.29 23.01 10.63
CA ALA A 226 -2.11 23.41 11.40
C ALA A 226 -2.35 24.77 12.05
N ASP A 227 -2.88 25.73 11.31
CA ASP A 227 -3.22 27.06 11.82
C ASP A 227 -4.29 27.02 12.91
N ALA A 228 -5.37 26.26 12.68
CA ALA A 228 -6.48 26.13 13.62
C ALA A 228 -6.10 25.42 14.92
N LEU A 229 -5.20 24.43 14.85
CA LEU A 229 -4.76 23.65 16.00
C LEU A 229 -3.50 24.19 16.67
N GLY A 230 -2.79 25.13 16.04
CA GLY A 230 -1.52 25.64 16.54
C GLY A 230 -0.39 24.62 16.54
N MET A 231 -0.52 23.55 15.75
CA MET A 231 0.47 22.45 15.66
C MET A 231 0.43 21.75 14.31
N ASP A 232 1.54 21.12 13.92
CA ASP A 232 1.60 20.30 12.72
C ASP A 232 0.76 19.01 12.86
N PRO A 233 -0.31 18.83 12.06
CA PRO A 233 -1.19 17.66 12.16
C PRO A 233 -0.59 16.39 11.49
N VAL A 234 0.43 16.52 10.63
CA VAL A 234 0.97 15.42 9.81
C VAL A 234 1.46 14.25 10.67
N PRO A 235 2.28 14.45 11.73
CA PRO A 235 2.72 13.33 12.57
C PRO A 235 1.56 12.66 13.34
N ALA A 236 0.55 13.44 13.75
CA ALA A 236 -0.60 12.89 14.45
C ALA A 236 -1.47 12.03 13.52
N LEU A 237 -1.74 12.50 12.29
CA LEU A 237 -2.48 11.74 11.28
C LEU A 237 -1.76 10.46 10.88
N ALA A 238 -0.44 10.50 10.68
CA ALA A 238 0.36 9.32 10.38
C ALA A 238 0.33 8.30 11.52
N ARG A 239 0.40 8.76 12.77
CA ARG A 239 0.28 7.91 13.96
C ARG A 239 -1.10 7.26 14.06
N THR A 240 -2.18 8.00 13.78
CA THR A 240 -3.54 7.45 13.71
C THR A 240 -3.64 6.34 12.65
N ALA A 241 -3.04 6.53 11.48
CA ALA A 241 -3.01 5.48 10.46
C ALA A 241 -2.29 4.20 10.95
N ALA A 242 -1.17 4.36 11.66
CA ALA A 242 -0.42 3.23 12.21
C ALA A 242 -1.22 2.47 13.29
N LEU A 243 -1.92 3.18 14.17
CA LEU A 243 -2.81 2.56 15.17
C LEU A 243 -3.96 1.82 14.50
N CYS A 244 -4.66 2.45 13.53
CA CYS A 244 -5.70 1.78 12.76
C CYS A 244 -5.17 0.55 12.01
N ALA A 245 -3.92 0.57 11.53
CA ALA A 245 -3.31 -0.58 10.88
C ALA A 245 -3.08 -1.74 11.87
N ALA A 246 -2.53 -1.45 13.05
CA ALA A 246 -2.30 -2.45 14.09
C ALA A 246 -3.61 -3.11 14.55
N ASP A 247 -4.65 -2.30 14.80
CA ASP A 247 -5.97 -2.80 15.19
C ASP A 247 -6.60 -3.65 14.08
N ASP A 248 -6.52 -3.20 12.82
CA ASP A 248 -7.06 -3.93 11.66
C ASP A 248 -6.34 -5.26 11.43
N ASP A 249 -5.01 -5.28 11.59
CA ASP A 249 -4.20 -6.49 11.46
C ASP A 249 -4.52 -7.51 12.57
N ALA A 250 -4.69 -7.05 13.82
CA ALA A 250 -5.09 -7.90 14.94
C ALA A 250 -6.48 -8.52 14.74
N LEU A 251 -7.47 -7.70 14.35
CA LEU A 251 -8.84 -8.16 14.08
C LEU A 251 -8.90 -9.09 12.86
N THR A 252 -8.07 -8.84 11.84
CA THR A 252 -7.99 -9.68 10.65
C THR A 252 -7.33 -11.01 10.96
N SER A 253 -6.27 -11.01 11.79
CA SER A 253 -5.61 -12.22 12.25
C SER A 253 -6.56 -13.09 13.08
N TRP A 254 -7.32 -12.49 13.99
CA TRP A 254 -8.36 -13.19 14.75
C TRP A 254 -9.43 -13.80 13.85
N ALA A 255 -9.96 -13.01 12.89
CA ALA A 255 -10.94 -13.51 11.93
C ALA A 255 -10.42 -14.69 11.09
N ARG A 256 -9.15 -14.63 10.66
CA ARG A 256 -8.49 -15.73 9.93
C ARG A 256 -8.32 -16.99 10.78
N ALA A 257 -7.99 -16.83 12.07
CA ALA A 257 -7.87 -17.94 12.99
C ALA A 257 -9.21 -18.65 13.20
N LEU A 258 -10.31 -17.90 13.32
CA LEU A 258 -11.66 -18.48 13.37
C LEU A 258 -11.98 -19.31 12.12
N VAL A 259 -11.70 -18.77 10.93
CA VAL A 259 -11.93 -19.48 9.65
C VAL A 259 -10.98 -20.66 9.45
N ALA A 260 -9.78 -20.67 10.04
CA ALA A 260 -8.81 -21.77 9.94
C ALA A 260 -9.08 -22.91 10.94
N GLY A 261 -9.43 -22.57 12.18
CA GLY A 261 -9.73 -23.55 13.24
C GLY A 261 -10.90 -24.47 12.88
N GLU A 262 -11.79 -24.01 12.04
CA GLU A 262 -12.91 -24.75 11.50
C GLU A 262 -12.52 -25.89 10.55
N ARG A 263 -11.43 -25.73 9.79
CA ARG A 263 -10.93 -26.80 8.90
C ARG A 263 -10.37 -27.99 9.69
N GLU A 264 -9.72 -27.74 10.81
CA GLU A 264 -9.24 -28.82 11.69
C GLU A 264 -10.41 -29.54 12.36
N GLN A 265 -11.44 -28.81 12.82
CA GLN A 265 -12.63 -29.41 13.41
C GLN A 265 -13.50 -30.12 12.37
N ALA A 266 -13.66 -29.58 11.16
CA ALA A 266 -14.39 -30.23 10.07
C ALA A 266 -13.66 -31.49 9.55
N ALA A 267 -12.33 -31.46 9.43
CA ALA A 267 -11.54 -32.62 9.08
C ALA A 267 -11.63 -33.73 10.16
N ASN A 268 -11.52 -33.34 11.44
CA ASN A 268 -11.67 -34.25 12.57
C ASN A 268 -13.11 -34.76 12.71
N SER A 269 -14.13 -33.97 12.33
CA SER A 269 -15.54 -34.37 12.35
C SER A 269 -15.91 -35.26 11.16
N ALA A 270 -15.30 -35.08 10.00
CA ALA A 270 -15.48 -35.99 8.85
C ALA A 270 -14.91 -37.38 9.11
N ASP A 271 -13.76 -37.48 9.79
CA ASP A 271 -13.20 -38.75 10.28
C ASP A 271 -14.05 -39.37 11.40
N ALA A 272 -14.63 -38.55 12.29
CA ALA A 272 -15.54 -39.02 13.33
C ALA A 272 -16.94 -39.41 12.81
N ALA A 273 -17.44 -38.67 11.77
CA ALA A 273 -18.74 -38.98 11.16
C ALA A 273 -18.71 -40.24 10.27
N ALA A 274 -17.54 -40.68 9.80
CA ALA A 274 -17.36 -42.00 9.18
C ALA A 274 -17.55 -43.14 10.20
N HIS A 275 -17.57 -42.82 11.50
CA HIS A 275 -17.71 -43.80 12.60
C HIS A 275 -18.98 -43.68 13.43
N ALA A 276 -19.88 -42.74 13.17
CA ALA A 276 -21.12 -42.54 13.93
C ALA A 276 -22.27 -42.00 13.04
N ALA A 277 -22.95 -42.91 12.37
CA ALA A 277 -24.31 -42.68 11.89
C ALA A 277 -25.28 -42.98 13.04
N ASP A 278 -26.00 -41.94 13.49
CA ASP A 278 -27.24 -41.83 14.25
C ASP A 278 -27.14 -40.97 15.52
N GLY A 279 -27.78 -39.77 15.50
CA GLY A 279 -28.03 -38.98 16.70
C GLY A 279 -28.85 -37.69 16.41
N PRO A 280 -29.61 -37.17 17.39
CA PRO A 280 -30.73 -36.22 17.20
C PRO A 280 -30.33 -34.71 17.09
N ASP A 281 -29.42 -34.37 16.19
CA ASP A 281 -28.82 -33.02 16.09
C ASP A 281 -29.43 -32.10 15.00
N GLY A 282 -30.56 -32.47 14.39
CA GLY A 282 -31.16 -31.72 13.30
C GLY A 282 -31.62 -30.30 13.69
N MET A 283 -32.23 -30.16 14.87
CA MET A 283 -32.86 -28.89 15.31
C MET A 283 -31.86 -27.80 15.72
N ALA A 284 -30.70 -28.20 16.25
CA ALA A 284 -29.64 -27.24 16.59
C ALA A 284 -28.94 -26.68 15.33
N ARG A 285 -28.81 -27.51 14.28
CA ARG A 285 -28.23 -27.09 13.00
C ARG A 285 -29.12 -26.10 12.24
N GLU A 286 -30.45 -26.26 12.30
CA GLU A 286 -31.42 -25.38 11.65
C GLU A 286 -31.43 -23.98 12.30
N THR A 287 -31.44 -23.90 13.63
CA THR A 287 -31.35 -22.63 14.38
C THR A 287 -30.03 -21.89 14.15
N LEU A 288 -28.93 -22.63 13.97
CA LEU A 288 -27.60 -22.06 13.68
C LEU A 288 -27.52 -21.56 12.23
N ARG A 289 -28.18 -22.24 11.30
CA ARG A 289 -28.27 -21.84 9.89
C ARG A 289 -29.06 -20.54 9.70
N ASP A 290 -30.19 -20.41 10.42
CA ASP A 290 -31.02 -19.18 10.41
C ASP A 290 -30.24 -17.98 10.97
N ARG A 291 -29.50 -18.19 12.08
CA ARG A 291 -28.62 -17.14 12.65
C ARG A 291 -27.45 -16.77 11.72
N ALA A 292 -26.90 -17.72 10.98
CA ALA A 292 -25.88 -17.45 9.98
C ALA A 292 -26.43 -16.62 8.81
N GLN A 293 -27.68 -16.86 8.45
CA GLN A 293 -28.42 -16.14 7.41
C GLN A 293 -28.71 -14.71 7.81
N ASP A 294 -29.08 -14.47 9.07
CA ASP A 294 -29.27 -13.13 9.63
C ASP A 294 -27.96 -12.32 9.62
N VAL A 295 -26.84 -12.95 10.02
CA VAL A 295 -25.51 -12.32 10.02
C VAL A 295 -25.01 -12.04 8.61
N ALA A 296 -25.28 -12.94 7.64
CA ALA A 296 -24.93 -12.74 6.25
C ALA A 296 -25.75 -11.60 5.61
N SER A 297 -27.03 -11.47 5.97
CA SER A 297 -27.88 -10.37 5.55
C SER A 297 -27.40 -9.01 6.08
N GLU A 298 -26.90 -8.96 7.33
CA GLU A 298 -26.26 -7.75 7.89
C GLU A 298 -25.00 -7.32 7.10
N VAL A 299 -24.33 -8.26 6.41
CA VAL A 299 -23.08 -8.01 5.68
C VAL A 299 -23.32 -7.86 4.17
N GLY A 300 -24.54 -8.08 3.69
CA GLY A 300 -24.89 -7.99 2.27
C GLY A 300 -24.30 -9.13 1.42
N ALA A 301 -24.08 -10.31 2.01
CA ALA A 301 -23.54 -11.48 1.33
C ALA A 301 -24.61 -12.57 1.16
N GLU A 302 -24.70 -13.16 -0.04
CA GLU A 302 -25.52 -14.37 -0.25
C GLU A 302 -24.88 -15.58 0.46
N VAL A 303 -25.70 -16.33 1.19
CA VAL A 303 -25.28 -17.53 1.92
C VAL A 303 -25.14 -18.69 0.92
N GLY A 304 -23.91 -18.98 0.50
CA GLY A 304 -23.59 -20.14 -0.35
C GLY A 304 -23.15 -21.38 0.46
N GLU A 305 -22.77 -22.46 -0.23
CA GLU A 305 -22.27 -23.71 0.37
C GLU A 305 -21.07 -23.51 1.33
N TRP A 306 -20.34 -22.38 1.21
CA TRP A 306 -19.24 -22.02 2.08
C TRP A 306 -19.66 -21.73 3.54
N ALA A 307 -20.94 -21.32 3.76
CA ALA A 307 -21.45 -21.04 5.11
C ALA A 307 -21.70 -22.32 5.92
N SER A 308 -21.79 -23.48 5.26
CA SER A 308 -21.96 -24.77 5.93
C SER A 308 -20.67 -25.31 6.55
N SER A 309 -19.50 -24.74 6.19
CA SER A 309 -18.20 -25.10 6.73
C SER A 309 -17.73 -24.24 7.91
N LEU A 310 -18.48 -23.16 8.24
CA LEU A 310 -18.19 -22.26 9.36
C LEU A 310 -18.74 -22.86 10.67
N ALA A 311 -17.91 -22.99 11.72
CA ALA A 311 -18.39 -23.24 13.09
C ALA A 311 -19.19 -22.01 13.54
N VAL A 312 -20.46 -21.96 13.14
CA VAL A 312 -21.36 -20.81 13.28
C VAL A 312 -21.38 -20.29 14.72
N ALA A 313 -21.22 -21.19 15.71
CA ALA A 313 -21.20 -20.84 17.13
C ALA A 313 -20.02 -19.91 17.48
N ASP A 314 -18.83 -20.15 16.95
CA ASP A 314 -17.62 -19.36 17.24
C ASP A 314 -17.67 -18.01 16.52
N VAL A 315 -18.19 -17.98 15.29
CA VAL A 315 -18.37 -16.74 14.55
C VAL A 315 -19.47 -15.87 15.18
N VAL A 316 -20.59 -16.46 15.59
CA VAL A 316 -21.70 -15.73 16.26
C VAL A 316 -21.26 -15.19 17.61
N GLY A 317 -20.42 -15.91 18.36
CA GLY A 317 -19.84 -15.46 19.63
C GLY A 317 -18.79 -14.35 19.51
N ALA A 318 -18.20 -14.17 18.33
CA ALA A 318 -17.16 -13.18 18.13
C ALA A 318 -17.71 -11.74 18.08
N PRO A 319 -16.90 -10.73 18.47
CA PRO A 319 -17.28 -9.33 18.32
C PRO A 319 -17.63 -8.98 16.85
N ARG A 320 -18.60 -8.07 16.63
CA ARG A 320 -19.09 -7.69 15.30
C ARG A 320 -17.98 -7.39 14.30
N ALA A 321 -16.93 -6.69 14.73
CA ALA A 321 -15.81 -6.34 13.85
C ALA A 321 -15.02 -7.57 13.35
N VAL A 322 -14.86 -8.59 14.19
CA VAL A 322 -14.20 -9.86 13.86
C VAL A 322 -15.12 -10.70 12.99
N ARG A 323 -16.37 -10.83 13.37
CA ARG A 323 -17.43 -11.56 12.65
C ARG A 323 -17.55 -11.09 11.20
N THR A 324 -17.66 -9.78 10.98
CA THR A 324 -17.72 -9.19 9.63
C THR A 324 -16.49 -9.51 8.78
N ARG A 325 -15.29 -9.54 9.38
CA ARG A 325 -14.06 -9.91 8.69
C ARG A 325 -13.98 -11.39 8.38
N ALA A 326 -14.38 -12.25 9.32
CA ALA A 326 -14.41 -13.71 9.14
C ALA A 326 -15.32 -14.11 7.98
N LEU A 327 -16.52 -13.53 7.90
CA LEU A 327 -17.46 -13.78 6.82
C LEU A 327 -16.91 -13.32 5.46
N ARG A 328 -16.27 -12.15 5.38
CA ARG A 328 -15.63 -11.68 4.14
C ARG A 328 -14.46 -12.57 3.73
N GLU A 329 -13.68 -13.04 4.67
CA GLU A 329 -12.56 -13.95 4.40
C GLU A 329 -13.04 -15.31 3.91
N ALA A 330 -14.09 -15.86 4.54
CA ALA A 330 -14.72 -17.10 4.11
C ALA A 330 -15.32 -16.97 2.70
N ALA A 331 -16.04 -15.89 2.42
CA ALA A 331 -16.58 -15.61 1.09
C ALA A 331 -15.50 -15.54 0.00
N ARG A 332 -14.38 -14.85 0.26
CA ARG A 332 -13.24 -14.81 -0.67
C ARG A 332 -12.66 -16.19 -0.94
N ARG A 333 -12.53 -17.03 0.10
CA ARG A 333 -12.04 -18.41 -0.06
C ARG A 333 -13.00 -19.30 -0.83
N GLY A 334 -14.31 -19.00 -0.75
CA GLY A 334 -15.37 -19.63 -1.55
C GLY A 334 -15.49 -19.10 -2.98
N GLY A 335 -14.61 -18.17 -3.41
CA GLY A 335 -14.62 -17.62 -4.77
C GLY A 335 -15.65 -16.52 -5.00
N ILE A 336 -16.31 -16.01 -3.97
CA ILE A 336 -17.25 -14.87 -4.03
C ILE A 336 -16.43 -13.58 -3.94
N ARG A 337 -16.56 -12.72 -4.96
CA ARG A 337 -15.86 -11.42 -5.06
C ARG A 337 -16.68 -10.26 -4.47
#